data_77699682bf5fd4a409eedb20720053d7
#
_entry.id   77699682bf5fd4a409eedb20720053d7
#
_cell.length_a   1.000
_cell.length_b   1.000
_cell.length_c   1.000
_cell.angle_alpha   90.00
_cell.angle_beta   90.00
_cell.angle_gamma   90.00
#
_symmetry.space_group_name_H-M   'P 1'
#
loop_
_entity.id
_entity.type
_entity.pdbx_description
1 polymer ?
#
loop_
_entity_poly.entity_id
_entity_poly.type
_entity_poly.pdbx_seq_one_letter_code
_entity_poly.pdbx_strand_id
1 'polypeptide(L)'
;MHPLAIIVATMFIDDQRYTQSGKLYRRVLLRNSYRVEGKVRHTTLANLSQCSDEEIEAIKLALKHKADLKRLITAEQVKTRQGLSVGAVWVLNQLAKQLGISKALGHSREAKLSLWMVLACVIEQGSRLSATRMAKRHAVCDILQLDSFCEDDLYQAMDWLHDHQQRIEKSLFTHRYAEEGTPQFYLYDVTSSYLEGDHNELGERGYNRDGKKGKKQIVIGLMTDKEGWPICTEVFEGNTNDTATVRNQIKKMAGRFGVNEVTLVGDRGMIKSTQISDLSDEHFHYITAITKVQIEKLIKDGVLQMSFFDEKLCEISHNGIRYILRRNPIRAQEIADVRESKLTKLNKLVAKQNKYLAEHPRAQVEVARKHCLGKSQAMKIDQWATVKTEGRAVCVEVNPDKRDDEARLDGCYVIKTDLSADSASTQTIHSRYKDLAEVEFAFRTMKTTLLEMRGIFVRKANRTRAHVFIIMLAYMLAYRLRRLWYDVELTVEEGIRELASICSIEVISADGQLSYQTIPEPRELGKILLDKTGMSLPDAIPCRNVNVDTRKKLISERKKEKIQALNSKK
;
A
#
# COMPACT_ATOMS: atom_id res chain seq x y z
N MET A 1 -57.00 -25.95 50.77
CA MET A 1 -56.72 -24.71 50.03
C MET A 1 -55.70 -25.05 48.93
N HIS A 2 -56.18 -25.23 47.72
CA HIS A 2 -55.28 -25.46 46.58
C HIS A 2 -54.69 -24.12 46.11
N PRO A 3 -53.39 -24.03 45.79
CA PRO A 3 -52.85 -22.83 45.27
C PRO A 3 -53.35 -22.67 43.82
N LEU A 4 -54.05 -21.57 43.56
CA LEU A 4 -54.39 -21.13 42.20
C LEU A 4 -53.11 -20.95 41.38
N ALA A 5 -52.92 -21.85 40.41
CA ALA A 5 -51.85 -21.70 39.41
C ALA A 5 -52.03 -20.37 38.67
N ILE A 6 -51.05 -19.48 38.78
CA ILE A 6 -51.02 -18.20 38.07
C ILE A 6 -50.93 -18.50 36.58
N ILE A 7 -52.04 -18.30 35.89
CA ILE A 7 -52.18 -18.49 34.44
C ILE A 7 -51.65 -17.23 33.76
N VAL A 8 -50.57 -17.35 33.02
CA VAL A 8 -50.08 -16.25 32.14
C VAL A 8 -51.10 -16.05 31.02
N ALA A 9 -51.97 -15.09 31.20
CA ALA A 9 -52.95 -14.71 30.17
C ALA A 9 -52.28 -13.90 29.08
N THR A 10 -52.34 -14.35 27.79
CA THR A 10 -51.75 -13.67 26.68
C THR A 10 -52.83 -13.07 25.79
N MET A 11 -52.87 -11.73 25.68
CA MET A 11 -53.76 -11.04 24.76
C MET A 11 -53.20 -11.09 23.34
N PHE A 12 -54.07 -11.31 22.35
CA PHE A 12 -53.74 -11.34 20.92
C PHE A 12 -54.94 -10.89 20.08
N ILE A 13 -54.68 -10.51 18.83
CA ILE A 13 -55.71 -10.22 17.84
C ILE A 13 -55.98 -11.46 17.00
N ASP A 14 -57.25 -11.86 16.97
CA ASP A 14 -57.78 -12.92 16.12
C ASP A 14 -58.45 -12.28 14.90
N ASP A 15 -57.72 -12.25 13.74
CA ASP A 15 -58.17 -11.65 12.50
C ASP A 15 -58.53 -12.72 11.50
N GLN A 16 -59.82 -12.95 11.30
CA GLN A 16 -60.38 -14.00 10.45
C GLN A 16 -61.13 -13.39 9.28
N ARG A 17 -60.84 -13.89 8.09
CA ARG A 17 -61.60 -13.61 6.87
C ARG A 17 -62.36 -14.85 6.45
N TYR A 18 -63.67 -14.72 6.21
CA TYR A 18 -64.52 -15.85 5.75
C TYR A 18 -65.50 -15.36 4.68
N THR A 19 -65.88 -16.25 3.81
CA THR A 19 -66.88 -15.96 2.75
C THR A 19 -68.21 -16.60 3.16
N GLN A 20 -69.27 -15.79 3.19
CA GLN A 20 -70.61 -16.26 3.42
C GLN A 20 -71.52 -15.67 2.31
N SER A 21 -72.31 -16.53 1.65
CA SER A 21 -73.22 -16.15 0.56
C SER A 21 -72.52 -15.33 -0.55
N GLY A 22 -71.29 -15.66 -0.92
CA GLY A 22 -70.51 -14.97 -1.97
C GLY A 22 -69.93 -13.62 -1.56
N LYS A 23 -70.14 -13.16 -0.31
CA LYS A 23 -69.54 -11.95 0.23
C LYS A 23 -68.44 -12.28 1.20
N LEU A 24 -67.31 -11.50 1.07
CA LEU A 24 -66.18 -11.61 1.98
C LEU A 24 -66.47 -10.81 3.25
N TYR A 25 -66.40 -11.47 4.40
CA TYR A 25 -66.55 -10.87 5.71
C TYR A 25 -65.20 -10.95 6.46
N ARG A 26 -64.91 -9.92 7.23
CA ARG A 26 -63.78 -9.90 8.12
C ARG A 26 -64.25 -9.73 9.56
N ARG A 27 -63.70 -10.56 10.44
CA ARG A 27 -63.94 -10.47 11.87
C ARG A 27 -62.64 -10.34 12.60
N VAL A 28 -62.45 -9.22 13.33
CA VAL A 28 -61.25 -8.92 14.11
C VAL A 28 -61.65 -8.84 15.56
N LEU A 29 -61.06 -9.71 16.38
CA LEU A 29 -61.38 -9.79 17.81
C LEU A 29 -60.12 -9.64 18.63
N LEU A 30 -60.15 -8.80 19.69
CA LEU A 30 -59.15 -8.81 20.75
C LEU A 30 -59.53 -9.92 21.73
N ARG A 31 -58.66 -10.91 21.90
CA ARG A 31 -58.90 -12.09 22.71
C ARG A 31 -57.81 -12.26 23.77
N ASN A 32 -58.19 -12.85 24.89
CA ASN A 32 -57.28 -13.29 25.93
C ASN A 32 -57.21 -14.82 25.93
N SER A 33 -55.99 -15.38 25.87
CA SER A 33 -55.76 -16.82 25.96
C SER A 33 -55.31 -17.20 27.36
N TYR A 34 -55.96 -18.20 27.94
CA TYR A 34 -55.62 -18.72 29.25
C TYR A 34 -55.79 -20.24 29.30
N ARG A 35 -55.19 -20.91 30.25
CA ARG A 35 -55.31 -22.35 30.42
C ARG A 35 -56.19 -22.69 31.63
N VAL A 36 -57.16 -23.61 31.41
CA VAL A 36 -57.96 -24.22 32.46
C VAL A 36 -57.86 -25.74 32.30
N GLU A 37 -57.45 -26.43 33.32
CA GLU A 37 -57.31 -27.91 33.31
C GLU A 37 -56.46 -28.42 32.15
N GLY A 38 -55.37 -27.74 31.83
CA GLY A 38 -54.46 -28.11 30.74
C GLY A 38 -54.96 -27.75 29.34
N LYS A 39 -56.19 -27.30 29.14
CA LYS A 39 -56.76 -26.90 27.86
C LYS A 39 -56.71 -25.38 27.70
N VAL A 40 -56.32 -24.93 26.48
CA VAL A 40 -56.31 -23.51 26.13
C VAL A 40 -57.74 -23.03 25.89
N ARG A 41 -58.17 -21.99 26.58
CA ARG A 41 -59.43 -21.28 26.34
C ARG A 41 -59.18 -19.83 25.95
N HIS A 42 -60.14 -19.26 25.25
CA HIS A 42 -60.06 -17.86 24.78
C HIS A 42 -61.32 -17.12 25.24
N THR A 43 -61.12 -15.90 25.77
CA THR A 43 -62.22 -14.97 26.06
C THR A 43 -62.08 -13.77 25.11
N THR A 44 -63.18 -13.36 24.46
CA THR A 44 -63.21 -12.14 23.65
C THR A 44 -63.33 -10.92 24.58
N LEU A 45 -62.41 -9.98 24.45
CA LEU A 45 -62.39 -8.76 25.24
C LEU A 45 -63.08 -7.59 24.50
N ALA A 46 -62.85 -7.51 23.17
CA ALA A 46 -63.45 -6.48 22.29
C ALA A 46 -63.60 -6.98 20.87
N ASN A 47 -64.56 -6.37 20.14
CA ASN A 47 -64.74 -6.57 18.73
C ASN A 47 -64.15 -5.36 17.97
N LEU A 48 -63.11 -5.59 17.17
CA LEU A 48 -62.35 -4.59 16.44
C LEU A 48 -62.66 -4.61 14.92
N SER A 49 -63.74 -5.29 14.53
CA SER A 49 -64.06 -5.48 13.08
C SER A 49 -64.39 -4.18 12.35
N GLN A 50 -64.70 -3.11 13.06
CA GLN A 50 -64.98 -1.76 12.52
C GLN A 50 -63.75 -0.84 12.50
N CYS A 51 -62.63 -1.27 13.15
CA CYS A 51 -61.39 -0.50 13.13
C CYS A 51 -60.74 -0.58 11.76
N SER A 52 -60.04 0.49 11.38
CA SER A 52 -59.21 0.52 10.18
C SER A 52 -58.04 -0.48 10.29
N ASP A 53 -57.42 -0.85 9.17
CA ASP A 53 -56.25 -1.71 9.16
C ASP A 53 -55.09 -1.09 9.95
N GLU A 54 -54.90 0.23 9.90
CA GLU A 54 -53.89 0.98 10.64
C GLU A 54 -54.12 0.92 12.16
N GLU A 55 -55.35 1.06 12.60
CA GLU A 55 -55.72 0.92 14.02
C GLU A 55 -55.48 -0.50 14.55
N ILE A 56 -55.80 -1.50 13.73
CA ILE A 56 -55.58 -2.92 14.07
C ILE A 56 -54.07 -3.19 14.18
N GLU A 57 -53.26 -2.70 13.25
CA GLU A 57 -51.82 -2.85 13.30
C GLU A 57 -51.19 -2.09 14.47
N ALA A 58 -51.68 -0.92 14.80
CA ALA A 58 -51.25 -0.18 16.00
C ALA A 58 -51.52 -0.98 17.30
N ILE A 59 -52.70 -1.62 17.41
CA ILE A 59 -53.03 -2.46 18.55
C ILE A 59 -52.15 -3.73 18.57
N LYS A 60 -51.91 -4.37 17.46
CA LYS A 60 -50.98 -5.52 17.36
C LYS A 60 -49.58 -5.14 17.83
N LEU A 61 -49.08 -3.99 17.39
CA LEU A 61 -47.78 -3.46 17.76
C LEU A 61 -47.70 -3.17 19.28
N ALA A 62 -48.73 -2.54 19.85
CA ALA A 62 -48.82 -2.29 21.28
C ALA A 62 -48.85 -3.58 22.09
N LEU A 63 -49.60 -4.60 21.65
CA LEU A 63 -49.62 -5.91 22.31
C LEU A 63 -48.29 -6.67 22.24
N LYS A 64 -47.59 -6.55 21.13
CA LYS A 64 -46.26 -7.14 20.94
C LYS A 64 -45.23 -6.54 21.90
N HIS A 65 -45.33 -5.27 22.20
CA HIS A 65 -44.41 -4.51 23.06
C HIS A 65 -44.99 -4.15 24.43
N LYS A 66 -46.08 -4.79 24.86
CA LYS A 66 -46.79 -4.50 26.12
C LYS A 66 -45.90 -4.56 27.39
N ALA A 67 -44.82 -5.34 27.34
CA ALA A 67 -43.89 -5.44 28.47
C ALA A 67 -42.95 -4.22 28.56
N ASP A 68 -42.75 -3.51 27.46
CA ASP A 68 -41.88 -2.35 27.38
C ASP A 68 -42.35 -1.41 26.27
N LEU A 69 -43.39 -0.62 26.56
CA LEU A 69 -43.97 0.35 25.66
C LEU A 69 -43.00 1.49 25.30
N LYS A 70 -41.91 1.66 26.06
CA LYS A 70 -40.86 2.64 25.76
C LYS A 70 -40.08 2.29 24.47
N ARG A 71 -40.20 1.04 23.98
CA ARG A 71 -39.69 0.63 22.68
C ARG A 71 -40.51 1.15 21.49
N LEU A 72 -41.72 1.65 21.73
CA LEU A 72 -42.54 2.30 20.70
C LEU A 72 -42.24 3.79 20.70
N ILE A 73 -41.35 4.20 19.84
CA ILE A 73 -40.90 5.57 19.70
C ILE A 73 -41.33 6.07 18.30
N THR A 74 -41.95 7.24 18.22
CA THR A 74 -42.25 7.88 16.92
C THR A 74 -40.97 8.44 16.30
N ALA A 75 -40.93 8.57 14.97
CA ALA A 75 -39.78 9.13 14.26
C ALA A 75 -39.38 10.53 14.77
N GLU A 76 -40.35 11.33 15.23
CA GLU A 76 -40.14 12.67 15.80
C GLU A 76 -39.46 12.64 17.19
N GLN A 77 -39.49 11.50 17.86
CA GLN A 77 -38.91 11.30 19.18
C GLN A 77 -37.51 10.68 19.15
N VAL A 78 -36.94 10.56 17.95
CA VAL A 78 -35.61 9.97 17.77
C VAL A 78 -34.60 11.05 17.42
N LYS A 79 -33.49 11.08 18.15
CA LYS A 79 -32.30 11.86 17.79
C LYS A 79 -31.22 10.92 17.29
N THR A 80 -30.50 11.35 16.27
CA THR A 80 -29.34 10.62 15.77
C THR A 80 -28.06 11.38 16.09
N ARG A 81 -27.02 10.64 16.48
CA ARG A 81 -25.69 11.18 16.68
C ARG A 81 -24.72 10.40 15.80
N GLN A 82 -23.83 11.10 15.11
CA GLN A 82 -22.77 10.49 14.34
C GLN A 82 -21.79 9.79 15.28
N GLY A 83 -21.52 8.51 15.03
CA GLY A 83 -20.51 7.71 15.72
C GLY A 83 -19.17 7.70 14.99
N LEU A 84 -18.38 6.68 15.25
CA LEU A 84 -17.06 6.50 14.67
C LEU A 84 -17.12 5.99 13.22
N SER A 85 -16.12 6.33 12.41
CA SER A 85 -15.92 5.75 11.09
C SER A 85 -15.61 4.26 11.19
N VAL A 86 -16.35 3.44 10.46
CA VAL A 86 -16.33 1.97 10.55
C VAL A 86 -15.81 1.35 9.26
N GLY A 87 -16.30 1.79 8.10
CA GLY A 87 -16.18 1.04 6.85
C GLY A 87 -14.75 0.72 6.45
N ALA A 88 -13.86 1.70 6.42
CA ALA A 88 -12.46 1.48 6.04
C ALA A 88 -11.74 0.55 7.03
N VAL A 89 -11.88 0.75 8.33
CA VAL A 89 -11.25 -0.11 9.35
C VAL A 89 -11.77 -1.54 9.26
N TRP A 90 -13.09 -1.70 9.06
CA TRP A 90 -13.72 -3.01 8.93
C TRP A 90 -13.17 -3.77 7.73
N VAL A 91 -13.26 -3.18 6.54
CA VAL A 91 -12.80 -3.82 5.29
C VAL A 91 -11.32 -4.17 5.35
N LEU A 92 -10.47 -3.24 5.78
CA LEU A 92 -9.04 -3.49 5.90
C LEU A 92 -8.70 -4.57 6.94
N ASN A 93 -9.43 -4.63 8.06
CA ASN A 93 -9.25 -5.68 9.06
C ASN A 93 -9.67 -7.06 8.54
N GLN A 94 -10.78 -7.15 7.81
CA GLN A 94 -11.19 -8.41 7.18
C GLN A 94 -10.19 -8.83 6.10
N LEU A 95 -9.71 -7.89 5.29
CA LEU A 95 -8.68 -8.16 4.29
C LEU A 95 -7.38 -8.63 4.93
N ALA A 96 -6.95 -8.02 6.04
CA ALA A 96 -5.78 -8.45 6.80
C ALA A 96 -5.92 -9.89 7.34
N LYS A 97 -7.13 -10.30 7.70
CA LYS A 97 -7.44 -11.70 8.06
C LYS A 97 -7.33 -12.64 6.87
N GLN A 98 -7.94 -12.29 5.73
CA GLN A 98 -7.90 -13.08 4.50
C GLN A 98 -6.47 -13.28 3.99
N LEU A 99 -5.63 -12.25 4.08
CA LEU A 99 -4.22 -12.28 3.67
C LEU A 99 -3.29 -12.93 4.70
N GLY A 100 -3.82 -13.40 5.82
CA GLY A 100 -3.04 -14.04 6.88
C GLY A 100 -2.25 -13.05 7.76
N ILE A 101 -2.34 -11.73 7.53
CA ILE A 101 -1.60 -10.70 8.29
C ILE A 101 -1.99 -10.75 9.77
N SER A 102 -3.28 -10.78 10.08
CA SER A 102 -3.77 -10.86 11.47
C SER A 102 -3.28 -12.14 12.17
N LYS A 103 -3.28 -13.28 11.48
CA LYS A 103 -2.78 -14.56 12.00
C LYS A 103 -1.26 -14.52 12.24
N ALA A 104 -0.51 -13.97 11.30
CA ALA A 104 0.95 -13.86 11.39
C ALA A 104 1.40 -12.93 12.54
N LEU A 105 0.71 -11.82 12.76
CA LEU A 105 0.94 -10.94 13.90
C LEU A 105 0.58 -11.62 15.22
N GLY A 106 -0.59 -12.27 15.31
CA GLY A 106 -1.10 -12.90 16.54
C GLY A 106 -2.11 -12.01 17.28
N HIS A 107 -2.33 -12.30 18.57
CA HIS A 107 -3.42 -11.72 19.36
C HIS A 107 -2.96 -10.82 20.52
N SER A 108 -1.64 -10.67 20.73
CA SER A 108 -1.11 -9.81 21.79
C SER A 108 -1.52 -8.35 21.60
N ARG A 109 -1.40 -7.54 22.64
CA ARG A 109 -1.68 -6.09 22.56
C ARG A 109 -0.78 -5.42 21.50
N GLU A 110 0.51 -5.76 21.50
CA GLU A 110 1.49 -5.23 20.53
C GLU A 110 1.16 -5.65 19.09
N ALA A 111 0.68 -6.88 18.89
CA ALA A 111 0.21 -7.37 17.59
C ALA A 111 -0.98 -6.57 17.07
N LYS A 112 -1.98 -6.31 17.92
CA LYS A 112 -3.15 -5.49 17.57
C LYS A 112 -2.79 -4.04 17.30
N LEU A 113 -1.87 -3.45 18.09
CA LEU A 113 -1.35 -2.10 17.86
C LEU A 113 -0.52 -2.02 16.57
N SER A 114 0.25 -3.07 16.26
CA SER A 114 0.96 -3.19 14.98
C SER A 114 -0.02 -3.27 13.81
N LEU A 115 -1.06 -4.09 13.92
CA LEU A 115 -2.13 -4.15 12.92
C LEU A 115 -2.79 -2.77 12.74
N TRP A 116 -3.11 -2.07 13.82
CA TRP A 116 -3.64 -0.71 13.72
C TRP A 116 -2.71 0.22 12.94
N MET A 117 -1.40 0.19 13.21
CA MET A 117 -0.44 1.02 12.46
C MET A 117 -0.43 0.71 10.96
N VAL A 118 -0.62 -0.56 10.58
CA VAL A 118 -0.74 -0.99 9.18
C VAL A 118 -2.03 -0.44 8.56
N LEU A 119 -3.18 -0.62 9.22
CA LEU A 119 -4.46 -0.10 8.73
C LEU A 119 -4.46 1.43 8.64
N ALA A 120 -3.94 2.11 9.67
CA ALA A 120 -3.83 3.56 9.71
C ALA A 120 -2.98 4.12 8.55
N CYS A 121 -1.93 3.41 8.15
CA CYS A 121 -1.09 3.81 7.01
C CYS A 121 -1.86 3.77 5.68
N VAL A 122 -2.80 2.83 5.51
CA VAL A 122 -3.64 2.76 4.30
C VAL A 122 -4.78 3.79 4.33
N ILE A 123 -5.36 4.05 5.52
CA ILE A 123 -6.49 4.98 5.67
C ILE A 123 -6.05 6.44 5.50
N GLU A 124 -5.00 6.82 6.22
CA GLU A 124 -4.46 8.19 6.21
C GLU A 124 -2.99 8.14 6.60
N GLN A 125 -2.13 8.58 5.71
CA GLN A 125 -0.69 8.62 5.96
C GLN A 125 -0.38 9.50 7.17
N GLY A 126 0.65 9.13 7.93
CA GLY A 126 1.06 9.99 9.00
C GLY A 126 1.97 9.38 10.05
N SER A 127 2.24 10.19 11.07
CA SER A 127 3.06 9.79 12.22
C SER A 127 2.30 8.87 13.18
N ARG A 128 3.03 8.29 14.13
CA ARG A 128 2.40 7.53 15.24
C ARG A 128 1.41 8.39 16.03
N LEU A 129 1.72 9.66 16.21
CA LEU A 129 0.81 10.62 16.81
C LEU A 129 -0.46 10.83 15.96
N SER A 130 -0.33 10.88 14.63
CA SER A 130 -1.49 10.92 13.73
C SER A 130 -2.36 9.67 13.88
N ALA A 131 -1.75 8.48 13.88
CA ALA A 131 -2.48 7.21 14.09
C ALA A 131 -3.20 7.17 15.45
N THR A 132 -2.59 7.70 16.53
CA THR A 132 -3.25 7.82 17.84
C THR A 132 -4.47 8.75 17.79
N ARG A 133 -4.37 9.87 17.09
CA ARG A 133 -5.50 10.81 16.92
C ARG A 133 -6.60 10.24 16.00
N MET A 134 -6.20 9.52 14.98
CA MET A 134 -7.13 8.85 14.05
C MET A 134 -7.99 7.83 14.78
N ALA A 135 -7.45 7.11 15.77
CA ALA A 135 -8.18 6.16 16.58
C ALA A 135 -9.37 6.78 17.36
N LYS A 136 -9.38 8.10 17.57
CA LYS A 136 -10.53 8.81 18.17
C LYS A 136 -11.71 9.00 17.19
N ARG A 137 -11.45 8.90 15.89
CA ARG A 137 -12.44 9.13 14.83
C ARG A 137 -12.89 7.82 14.17
N HIS A 138 -12.16 6.74 14.37
CA HIS A 138 -12.40 5.43 13.76
C HIS A 138 -12.70 4.38 14.82
N ALA A 139 -13.57 3.43 14.51
CA ALA A 139 -13.99 2.35 15.40
C ALA A 139 -12.92 1.27 15.62
N VAL A 140 -11.66 1.65 15.65
CA VAL A 140 -10.54 0.71 15.72
C VAL A 140 -10.47 -0.02 17.05
N CYS A 141 -10.75 0.66 18.16
CA CYS A 141 -10.73 0.02 19.48
C CYS A 141 -11.84 -1.02 19.61
N ASP A 142 -12.98 -0.76 18.99
CA ASP A 142 -14.11 -1.68 18.96
C ASP A 142 -13.84 -2.89 18.07
N ILE A 143 -13.33 -2.66 16.85
CA ILE A 143 -13.08 -3.69 15.84
C ILE A 143 -11.90 -4.59 16.23
N LEU A 144 -10.78 -4.01 16.69
CA LEU A 144 -9.58 -4.75 17.07
C LEU A 144 -9.59 -5.18 18.55
N GLN A 145 -10.62 -4.79 19.30
CA GLN A 145 -10.72 -5.04 20.74
C GLN A 145 -9.47 -4.53 21.49
N LEU A 146 -9.13 -3.26 21.25
CA LEU A 146 -8.04 -2.57 21.90
C LEU A 146 -8.54 -1.82 23.14
N ASP A 147 -7.73 -1.83 24.18
CA ASP A 147 -7.87 -0.93 25.30
C ASP A 147 -7.24 0.43 25.00
N SER A 148 -7.32 1.37 25.93
CA SER A 148 -6.69 2.67 25.79
C SER A 148 -5.20 2.56 25.50
N PHE A 149 -4.72 3.40 24.60
CA PHE A 149 -3.30 3.46 24.21
C PHE A 149 -2.89 4.90 23.88
N CYS A 150 -1.59 5.13 23.85
CA CYS A 150 -0.99 6.40 23.44
C CYS A 150 0.09 6.20 22.39
N GLU A 151 0.73 7.27 21.95
CA GLU A 151 1.79 7.20 20.93
C GLU A 151 3.02 6.42 21.39
N ASP A 152 3.31 6.36 22.70
CA ASP A 152 4.45 5.60 23.22
C ASP A 152 4.20 4.08 23.12
N ASP A 153 2.96 3.65 23.31
CA ASP A 153 2.55 2.24 23.10
C ASP A 153 2.74 1.82 21.64
N LEU A 154 2.48 2.71 20.69
CA LEU A 154 2.75 2.44 19.26
C LEU A 154 4.25 2.30 18.99
N TYR A 155 5.10 3.10 19.64
CA TYR A 155 6.54 2.92 19.52
C TYR A 155 7.05 1.63 20.16
N GLN A 156 6.47 1.18 21.27
CA GLN A 156 6.77 -0.13 21.87
C GLN A 156 6.32 -1.27 20.95
N ALA A 157 5.14 -1.15 20.33
CA ALA A 157 4.67 -2.09 19.34
C ALA A 157 5.57 -2.16 18.09
N MET A 158 6.23 -1.05 17.70
CA MET A 158 7.25 -1.08 16.65
C MET A 158 8.50 -1.85 17.06
N ASP A 159 8.97 -1.69 18.31
CA ASP A 159 10.10 -2.46 18.82
C ASP A 159 9.75 -3.96 18.82
N TRP A 160 8.57 -4.33 19.33
CA TRP A 160 8.05 -5.70 19.27
C TRP A 160 7.95 -6.24 17.83
N LEU A 161 7.45 -5.43 16.89
CA LEU A 161 7.27 -5.82 15.49
C LEU A 161 8.60 -6.12 14.81
N HIS A 162 9.65 -5.34 15.13
CA HIS A 162 11.00 -5.59 14.65
C HIS A 162 11.52 -6.95 15.12
N ASP A 163 11.37 -7.24 16.41
CA ASP A 163 11.86 -8.51 16.99
C ASP A 163 11.14 -9.73 16.42
N HIS A 164 9.91 -9.56 15.95
CA HIS A 164 9.08 -10.63 15.40
C HIS A 164 9.01 -10.66 13.86
N GLN A 165 9.69 -9.74 13.15
CA GLN A 165 9.60 -9.62 11.69
C GLN A 165 9.86 -10.94 10.98
N GLN A 166 10.91 -11.67 11.35
CA GLN A 166 11.28 -12.94 10.70
C GLN A 166 10.18 -13.99 10.80
N ARG A 167 9.59 -14.14 11.98
CA ARG A 167 8.48 -15.07 12.21
C ARG A 167 7.26 -14.69 11.41
N ILE A 168 6.95 -13.40 11.35
CA ILE A 168 5.79 -12.86 10.64
C ILE A 168 5.95 -13.06 9.14
N GLU A 169 7.10 -12.69 8.55
CA GLU A 169 7.41 -12.92 7.14
C GLU A 169 7.29 -14.40 6.76
N LYS A 170 7.86 -15.31 7.59
CA LYS A 170 7.75 -16.76 7.37
C LYS A 170 6.29 -17.24 7.39
N SER A 171 5.49 -16.77 8.35
CA SER A 171 4.07 -17.11 8.45
C SER A 171 3.26 -16.62 7.25
N LEU A 172 3.53 -15.41 6.76
CA LEU A 172 2.90 -14.84 5.57
C LEU A 172 3.29 -15.61 4.31
N PHE A 173 4.56 -15.96 4.16
CA PHE A 173 5.06 -16.77 3.06
C PHE A 173 4.37 -18.14 3.04
N THR A 174 4.35 -18.85 4.16
CA THR A 174 3.66 -20.15 4.26
C THR A 174 2.17 -20.02 3.95
N HIS A 175 1.49 -18.97 4.44
CA HIS A 175 0.08 -18.74 4.18
C HIS A 175 -0.20 -18.49 2.70
N ARG A 176 0.63 -17.67 2.03
CA ARG A 176 0.45 -17.28 0.62
C ARG A 176 0.66 -18.45 -0.34
N TYR A 177 1.62 -19.32 -0.04
CA TYR A 177 2.06 -20.39 -0.95
C TYR A 177 1.69 -21.79 -0.46
N ALA A 178 0.75 -21.91 0.50
CA ALA A 178 0.33 -23.19 1.06
C ALA A 178 -0.32 -24.12 0.00
N GLU A 179 -1.07 -23.55 -0.94
CA GLU A 179 -1.83 -24.30 -1.95
C GLU A 179 -1.14 -24.28 -3.32
N GLU A 180 -0.54 -23.18 -3.71
CA GLU A 180 0.06 -22.99 -5.05
C GLU A 180 1.51 -23.48 -5.15
N GLY A 181 2.14 -23.82 -4.02
CA GLY A 181 3.57 -24.12 -3.94
C GLY A 181 4.45 -22.86 -3.97
N THR A 182 5.72 -23.02 -3.60
CA THR A 182 6.68 -21.90 -3.53
C THR A 182 7.03 -21.38 -4.93
N PRO A 183 7.15 -20.04 -5.10
CA PRO A 183 7.57 -19.49 -6.38
C PRO A 183 8.97 -19.96 -6.78
N GLN A 184 9.19 -20.20 -8.04
CA GLN A 184 10.51 -20.47 -8.60
C GLN A 184 11.33 -19.19 -8.82
N PHE A 185 10.66 -18.06 -9.12
CA PHE A 185 11.29 -16.78 -9.45
C PHE A 185 10.99 -15.73 -8.39
N TYR A 186 12.02 -15.05 -7.94
CA TYR A 186 11.96 -13.97 -6.95
C TYR A 186 12.57 -12.72 -7.53
N LEU A 187 11.80 -11.64 -7.50
CA LEU A 187 12.25 -10.33 -7.98
C LEU A 187 12.84 -9.56 -6.79
N TYR A 188 14.01 -9.01 -6.97
CA TYR A 188 14.66 -8.22 -5.92
C TYR A 188 15.18 -6.89 -6.47
N ASP A 189 14.84 -5.83 -5.80
CA ASP A 189 15.37 -4.50 -6.08
C ASP A 189 15.60 -3.71 -4.80
N VAL A 190 16.37 -2.63 -4.91
CA VAL A 190 16.68 -1.73 -3.80
C VAL A 190 16.34 -0.29 -4.15
N THR A 191 15.93 0.43 -3.12
CA THR A 191 15.69 1.86 -3.23
C THR A 191 16.31 2.61 -2.06
N SER A 192 16.40 3.93 -2.12
CA SER A 192 16.73 4.76 -0.95
C SER A 192 15.52 5.58 -0.52
N SER A 193 15.44 5.90 0.76
CA SER A 193 14.51 6.88 1.29
C SER A 193 15.27 7.88 2.15
N TYR A 194 15.04 9.18 1.91
CA TYR A 194 15.68 10.24 2.67
C TYR A 194 15.09 10.37 4.08
N LEU A 195 15.90 10.89 4.99
CA LEU A 195 15.52 11.13 6.37
C LEU A 195 15.21 12.61 6.58
N GLU A 196 14.20 12.87 7.41
CA GLU A 196 14.00 14.21 7.97
C GLU A 196 14.73 14.32 9.31
N GLY A 197 15.74 15.18 9.37
CA GLY A 197 16.67 15.31 10.50
C GLY A 197 17.90 14.41 10.38
N ASP A 198 18.83 14.55 11.34
CA ASP A 198 20.20 14.00 11.24
C ASP A 198 20.49 12.85 12.23
N HIS A 199 19.50 12.46 13.04
CA HIS A 199 19.70 11.59 14.20
C HIS A 199 19.19 10.15 14.04
N ASN A 200 19.02 9.65 12.81
CA ASN A 200 18.67 8.26 12.59
C ASN A 200 19.93 7.39 12.64
N GLU A 201 19.88 6.28 13.39
CA GLU A 201 21.02 5.37 13.60
C GLU A 201 21.48 4.64 12.31
N LEU A 202 20.59 4.48 11.32
CA LEU A 202 20.90 3.89 10.00
C LEU A 202 21.17 4.97 8.94
N GLY A 203 21.05 6.22 9.36
CA GLY A 203 21.09 7.36 8.45
C GLY A 203 22.52 7.68 8.00
N GLU A 204 22.84 7.42 6.72
CA GLU A 204 24.13 7.77 6.13
C GLU A 204 23.96 8.47 4.77
N ARG A 205 25.02 9.15 4.32
CA ARG A 205 25.06 9.78 3.00
C ARG A 205 25.44 8.74 1.96
N GLY A 206 24.65 8.66 0.89
CA GLY A 206 24.86 7.71 -0.19
C GLY A 206 24.26 8.19 -1.51
N TYR A 207 24.13 7.29 -2.46
CA TYR A 207 23.48 7.58 -3.76
C TYR A 207 21.98 7.79 -3.53
N ASN A 208 21.55 9.05 -3.58
CA ASN A 208 20.19 9.46 -3.27
C ASN A 208 19.28 9.35 -4.50
N ARG A 209 18.47 8.28 -4.56
CA ARG A 209 17.49 8.04 -5.62
C ARG A 209 16.28 8.98 -5.57
N ASP A 210 16.06 9.66 -4.43
CA ASP A 210 14.97 10.64 -4.27
C ASP A 210 15.36 12.05 -4.75
N GLY A 211 16.61 12.27 -5.19
CA GLY A 211 17.11 13.55 -5.68
C GLY A 211 17.27 14.64 -4.61
N LYS A 212 17.15 14.30 -3.31
CA LYS A 212 17.27 15.22 -2.16
C LYS A 212 18.73 15.42 -1.78
N LYS A 213 19.40 16.40 -2.38
CA LYS A 213 20.80 16.71 -2.09
C LYS A 213 21.01 17.07 -0.60
N GLY A 214 22.10 16.55 -0.02
CA GLY A 214 22.53 16.87 1.35
C GLY A 214 21.76 16.15 2.47
N LYS A 215 20.67 15.43 2.18
CA LYS A 215 19.96 14.63 3.17
C LYS A 215 20.64 13.28 3.39
N LYS A 216 20.66 12.81 4.65
CA LYS A 216 20.93 11.43 4.97
C LYS A 216 19.78 10.54 4.46
N GLN A 217 20.06 9.28 4.24
CA GLN A 217 19.10 8.30 3.72
C GLN A 217 19.29 6.94 4.38
N ILE A 218 18.35 6.05 4.15
CA ILE A 218 18.49 4.60 4.33
C ILE A 218 18.37 3.90 2.98
N VAL A 219 18.89 2.69 2.88
CA VAL A 219 18.68 1.80 1.72
C VAL A 219 17.68 0.72 2.12
N ILE A 220 16.73 0.43 1.23
CA ILE A 220 15.64 -0.51 1.46
C ILE A 220 15.66 -1.53 0.34
N GLY A 221 15.77 -2.80 0.69
CA GLY A 221 15.59 -3.93 -0.22
C GLY A 221 14.18 -4.51 -0.09
N LEU A 222 13.57 -4.83 -1.22
CA LEU A 222 12.27 -5.49 -1.30
C LEU A 222 12.38 -6.71 -2.20
N MET A 223 11.91 -7.83 -1.71
CA MET A 223 11.75 -9.05 -2.48
C MET A 223 10.26 -9.30 -2.72
N THR A 224 9.92 -9.62 -3.97
CA THR A 224 8.55 -9.95 -4.38
C THR A 224 8.54 -11.24 -5.19
N ASP A 225 7.37 -11.83 -5.38
CA ASP A 225 7.15 -12.81 -6.44
C ASP A 225 7.05 -12.14 -7.82
N LYS A 226 6.85 -12.94 -8.85
CA LYS A 226 6.71 -12.48 -10.26
C LYS A 226 5.54 -11.51 -10.49
N GLU A 227 4.57 -11.46 -9.58
CA GLU A 227 3.39 -10.60 -9.67
C GLU A 227 3.56 -9.30 -8.87
N GLY A 228 4.71 -9.10 -8.22
CA GLY A 228 4.97 -7.94 -7.36
C GLY A 228 4.40 -8.07 -5.95
N TRP A 229 3.96 -9.27 -5.54
CA TRP A 229 3.54 -9.52 -4.18
C TRP A 229 4.74 -9.53 -3.23
N PRO A 230 4.75 -8.72 -2.16
CA PRO A 230 5.90 -8.59 -1.29
C PRO A 230 6.08 -9.84 -0.42
N ILE A 231 7.30 -10.33 -0.35
CA ILE A 231 7.70 -11.49 0.43
C ILE A 231 8.45 -11.08 1.68
N CYS A 232 9.48 -10.25 1.52
CA CYS A 232 10.23 -9.72 2.65
C CYS A 232 10.87 -8.37 2.32
N THR A 233 11.19 -7.62 3.37
CA THR A 233 11.90 -6.35 3.27
C THR A 233 13.10 -6.32 4.22
N GLU A 234 14.11 -5.51 3.86
CA GLU A 234 15.30 -5.27 4.66
C GLU A 234 15.67 -3.80 4.61
N VAL A 235 16.20 -3.30 5.71
CA VAL A 235 16.68 -1.92 5.79
C VAL A 235 18.16 -1.92 6.14
N PHE A 236 18.95 -1.25 5.31
CA PHE A 236 20.39 -1.12 5.41
C PHE A 236 20.78 0.33 5.71
N GLU A 237 22.02 0.52 6.14
CA GLU A 237 22.62 1.86 6.25
C GLU A 237 22.61 2.59 4.92
N GLY A 238 22.46 3.91 4.95
CA GLY A 238 22.24 4.74 3.77
C GLY A 238 23.38 4.75 2.74
N ASN A 239 24.58 4.31 3.12
CA ASN A 239 25.77 4.17 2.27
C ASN A 239 25.95 2.73 1.71
N THR A 240 25.06 1.80 2.03
CA THR A 240 25.17 0.41 1.57
C THR A 240 25.04 0.32 0.06
N ASN A 241 25.97 -0.40 -0.58
CA ASN A 241 25.94 -0.66 -2.02
C ASN A 241 24.92 -1.76 -2.36
N ASP A 242 24.28 -1.65 -3.52
CA ASP A 242 23.26 -2.59 -4.00
C ASP A 242 23.73 -4.04 -4.00
N THR A 243 24.99 -4.30 -4.41
CA THR A 243 25.58 -5.64 -4.43
C THR A 243 25.71 -6.28 -3.04
N ALA A 244 25.95 -5.49 -2.00
CA ALA A 244 26.06 -5.99 -0.63
C ALA A 244 24.71 -6.43 -0.06
N THR A 245 23.61 -5.85 -0.54
CA THR A 245 22.25 -6.21 -0.11
C THR A 245 21.83 -7.58 -0.60
N VAL A 246 22.28 -8.01 -1.78
CA VAL A 246 21.90 -9.27 -2.42
C VAL A 246 22.33 -10.49 -1.59
N ARG A 247 23.56 -10.49 -1.07
CA ARG A 247 24.08 -11.60 -0.23
C ARG A 247 23.18 -11.90 0.98
N ASN A 248 22.70 -10.85 1.65
CA ASN A 248 21.80 -11.01 2.79
C ASN A 248 20.45 -11.62 2.37
N GLN A 249 19.95 -11.28 1.19
CA GLN A 249 18.69 -11.86 0.69
C GLN A 249 18.83 -13.34 0.33
N ILE A 250 19.93 -13.74 -0.28
CA ILE A 250 20.23 -15.14 -0.58
C ILE A 250 20.17 -15.98 0.70
N LYS A 251 20.89 -15.56 1.75
CA LYS A 251 20.88 -16.23 3.06
C LYS A 251 19.51 -16.28 3.72
N LYS A 252 18.72 -15.22 3.54
CA LYS A 252 17.33 -15.19 4.02
C LYS A 252 16.46 -16.23 3.32
N MET A 253 16.56 -16.36 2.00
CA MET A 253 15.77 -17.32 1.23
C MET A 253 16.06 -18.74 1.64
N ALA A 254 17.33 -19.13 1.68
CA ALA A 254 17.74 -20.46 2.09
C ALA A 254 17.37 -20.76 3.55
N GLY A 255 17.75 -19.89 4.48
CA GLY A 255 17.60 -20.15 5.92
C GLY A 255 16.19 -19.89 6.46
N ARG A 256 15.50 -18.82 6.02
CA ARG A 256 14.21 -18.39 6.60
C ARG A 256 13.02 -19.09 5.97
N PHE A 257 13.01 -19.21 4.66
CA PHE A 257 11.85 -19.74 3.93
C PHE A 257 12.00 -21.21 3.56
N GLY A 258 13.21 -21.79 3.71
CA GLY A 258 13.48 -23.20 3.42
C GLY A 258 13.32 -23.54 1.95
N VAL A 259 13.59 -22.59 1.05
CA VAL A 259 13.47 -22.79 -0.38
C VAL A 259 14.79 -23.32 -0.93
N ASN A 260 14.75 -24.48 -1.57
CA ASN A 260 15.95 -25.18 -2.06
C ASN A 260 16.38 -24.75 -3.46
N GLU A 261 15.43 -24.28 -4.28
CA GLU A 261 15.69 -23.81 -5.63
C GLU A 261 15.10 -22.40 -5.82
N VAL A 262 15.94 -21.44 -6.10
CA VAL A 262 15.57 -20.03 -6.26
C VAL A 262 16.24 -19.47 -7.49
N THR A 263 15.46 -18.81 -8.33
CA THR A 263 16.01 -17.93 -9.36
C THR A 263 15.82 -16.48 -8.92
N LEU A 264 16.91 -15.81 -8.60
CA LEU A 264 16.90 -14.40 -8.24
C LEU A 264 16.94 -13.53 -9.50
N VAL A 265 15.95 -12.69 -9.69
CA VAL A 265 15.89 -11.71 -10.78
C VAL A 265 16.26 -10.34 -10.22
N GLY A 266 17.32 -9.75 -10.72
CA GLY A 266 17.82 -8.46 -10.24
C GLY A 266 18.25 -7.52 -11.38
N ASP A 267 18.20 -6.21 -11.07
CA ASP A 267 18.59 -5.19 -12.05
C ASP A 267 20.10 -5.23 -12.35
N ARG A 268 20.42 -4.57 -13.46
CA ARG A 268 21.78 -4.39 -13.96
C ARG A 268 22.70 -3.80 -12.89
N GLY A 269 23.78 -4.53 -12.60
CA GLY A 269 24.78 -4.09 -11.63
C GLY A 269 24.55 -4.56 -10.18
N MET A 270 23.40 -5.14 -9.85
CA MET A 270 23.15 -5.75 -8.54
C MET A 270 23.80 -7.14 -8.42
N ILE A 271 23.70 -7.95 -9.47
CA ILE A 271 24.25 -9.33 -9.52
C ILE A 271 25.54 -9.30 -10.32
N LYS A 272 26.68 -9.24 -9.62
CA LYS A 272 28.04 -9.29 -10.17
C LYS A 272 28.69 -10.65 -9.91
N SER A 273 29.95 -10.80 -10.31
CA SER A 273 30.66 -12.09 -10.18
C SER A 273 30.68 -12.65 -8.76
N THR A 274 30.86 -11.81 -7.75
CA THR A 274 30.84 -12.24 -6.32
C THR A 274 29.46 -12.73 -5.89
N GLN A 275 28.40 -12.04 -6.31
CA GLN A 275 27.02 -12.46 -5.99
C GLN A 275 26.63 -13.74 -6.75
N ILE A 276 27.15 -13.94 -7.96
CA ILE A 276 26.96 -15.19 -8.72
C ILE A 276 27.60 -16.35 -7.97
N SER A 277 28.82 -16.19 -7.44
CA SER A 277 29.45 -17.19 -6.61
C SER A 277 28.63 -17.51 -5.36
N ASP A 278 28.17 -16.47 -4.64
CA ASP A 278 27.30 -16.63 -3.48
C ASP A 278 25.99 -17.39 -3.79
N LEU A 279 25.39 -17.16 -4.98
CA LEU A 279 24.20 -17.88 -5.45
C LEU A 279 24.51 -19.34 -5.77
N SER A 280 25.63 -19.60 -6.46
CA SER A 280 26.06 -20.96 -6.81
C SER A 280 26.37 -21.81 -5.57
N ASP A 281 26.94 -21.21 -4.53
CA ASP A 281 27.24 -21.89 -3.25
C ASP A 281 25.95 -22.37 -2.55
N GLU A 282 24.83 -21.68 -2.74
CA GLU A 282 23.51 -22.03 -2.18
C GLU A 282 22.64 -22.78 -3.21
N HIS A 283 23.17 -23.18 -4.36
CA HIS A 283 22.43 -23.83 -5.47
C HIS A 283 21.29 -22.96 -6.05
N PHE A 284 21.46 -21.65 -6.04
CA PHE A 284 20.50 -20.70 -6.57
C PHE A 284 20.91 -20.20 -7.95
N HIS A 285 19.92 -19.88 -8.76
CA HIS A 285 20.07 -19.35 -10.11
C HIS A 285 19.84 -17.84 -10.17
N TYR A 286 20.21 -17.23 -11.28
CA TYR A 286 20.00 -15.79 -11.47
C TYR A 286 19.53 -15.43 -12.88
N ILE A 287 18.83 -14.29 -12.96
CA ILE A 287 18.52 -13.57 -14.20
C ILE A 287 18.90 -12.11 -13.97
N THR A 288 19.78 -11.54 -14.78
CA THR A 288 20.16 -10.12 -14.70
C THR A 288 20.59 -9.58 -16.06
N ALA A 289 20.50 -8.25 -16.25
CA ALA A 289 21.05 -7.62 -17.44
C ALA A 289 22.53 -7.26 -17.26
N ILE A 290 23.25 -7.17 -18.37
CA ILE A 290 24.63 -6.70 -18.38
C ILE A 290 24.72 -5.23 -18.86
N THR A 291 25.81 -4.57 -18.48
CA THR A 291 26.08 -3.17 -18.85
C THR A 291 26.52 -3.03 -20.31
N LYS A 292 26.38 -1.83 -20.90
CA LYS A 292 26.91 -1.54 -22.28
C LYS A 292 28.40 -1.93 -22.40
N VAL A 293 29.20 -1.60 -21.40
CA VAL A 293 30.66 -1.94 -21.38
C VAL A 293 30.88 -3.45 -21.44
N GLN A 294 30.05 -4.23 -20.73
CA GLN A 294 30.14 -5.69 -20.81
C GLN A 294 29.66 -6.24 -22.14
N ILE A 295 28.65 -5.62 -22.77
CA ILE A 295 28.19 -5.98 -24.11
C ILE A 295 29.32 -5.71 -25.12
N GLU A 296 29.95 -4.52 -25.08
CA GLU A 296 31.08 -4.15 -25.96
C GLU A 296 32.26 -5.11 -25.79
N LYS A 297 32.57 -5.50 -24.54
CA LYS A 297 33.61 -6.51 -24.29
C LYS A 297 33.29 -7.84 -24.96
N LEU A 298 32.06 -8.35 -24.77
CA LEU A 298 31.62 -9.61 -25.38
C LEU A 298 31.60 -9.55 -26.93
N ILE A 299 31.31 -8.38 -27.52
CA ILE A 299 31.41 -8.16 -28.96
C ILE A 299 32.89 -8.21 -29.39
N LYS A 300 33.78 -7.53 -28.68
CA LYS A 300 35.22 -7.52 -28.96
C LYS A 300 35.83 -8.91 -28.82
N ASP A 301 35.40 -9.69 -27.85
CA ASP A 301 35.84 -11.07 -27.59
C ASP A 301 35.21 -12.07 -28.59
N GLY A 302 34.38 -11.62 -29.55
CA GLY A 302 33.76 -12.44 -30.58
C GLY A 302 32.59 -13.32 -30.10
N VAL A 303 32.16 -13.17 -28.84
CA VAL A 303 31.03 -13.92 -28.27
C VAL A 303 29.69 -13.42 -28.77
N LEU A 304 29.55 -12.09 -28.94
CA LEU A 304 28.35 -11.44 -29.48
C LEU A 304 28.68 -10.73 -30.79
N GLN A 305 27.65 -10.58 -31.63
CA GLN A 305 27.74 -9.80 -32.89
C GLN A 305 26.54 -8.83 -32.95
N MET A 306 26.74 -7.69 -33.62
CA MET A 306 25.69 -6.68 -33.76
C MET A 306 24.47 -7.20 -34.53
N SER A 307 24.67 -8.13 -35.47
CA SER A 307 23.61 -8.80 -36.22
C SER A 307 22.64 -9.63 -35.38
N PHE A 308 23.03 -9.95 -34.15
CA PHE A 308 22.15 -10.70 -33.20
C PHE A 308 21.15 -9.81 -32.46
N PHE A 309 21.33 -8.47 -32.54
CA PHE A 309 20.41 -7.54 -31.92
C PHE A 309 19.28 -7.18 -32.89
N ASP A 310 18.14 -7.85 -32.72
CA ASP A 310 16.92 -7.65 -33.47
C ASP A 310 15.75 -7.37 -32.53
N GLU A 311 14.58 -7.05 -33.07
CA GLU A 311 13.32 -6.96 -32.29
C GLU A 311 12.88 -8.31 -31.73
N LYS A 312 13.24 -9.40 -32.43
CA LYS A 312 13.08 -10.77 -31.94
C LYS A 312 14.17 -11.13 -30.95
N LEU A 313 13.84 -12.02 -30.02
CA LEU A 313 14.82 -12.53 -29.08
C LEU A 313 15.81 -13.44 -29.79
N CYS A 314 17.09 -13.20 -29.55
CA CYS A 314 18.18 -14.07 -29.95
C CYS A 314 18.84 -14.63 -28.69
N GLU A 315 19.26 -15.88 -28.72
CA GLU A 315 19.96 -16.53 -27.61
C GLU A 315 21.29 -17.08 -28.04
N ILE A 316 22.30 -16.89 -27.19
CA ILE A 316 23.65 -17.42 -27.33
C ILE A 316 24.08 -18.04 -26.02
N SER A 317 24.65 -19.24 -26.08
CA SER A 317 25.26 -19.90 -24.92
C SER A 317 26.77 -19.83 -25.02
N HIS A 318 27.43 -19.39 -23.94
CA HIS A 318 28.88 -19.32 -23.85
C HIS A 318 29.33 -19.62 -22.41
N ASN A 319 30.22 -20.60 -22.24
CA ASN A 319 30.75 -21.02 -20.94
C ASN A 319 29.67 -21.30 -19.86
N GLY A 320 28.62 -22.02 -20.23
CA GLY A 320 27.51 -22.36 -19.31
C GLY A 320 26.56 -21.20 -19.00
N ILE A 321 26.80 -20.03 -19.56
CA ILE A 321 25.93 -18.84 -19.39
C ILE A 321 25.14 -18.63 -20.67
N ARG A 322 23.83 -18.40 -20.52
CA ARG A 322 22.92 -18.05 -21.61
C ARG A 322 22.77 -16.52 -21.66
N TYR A 323 22.94 -15.96 -22.85
CA TYR A 323 22.77 -14.55 -23.16
C TYR A 323 21.56 -14.37 -24.07
N ILE A 324 20.56 -13.62 -23.60
CA ILE A 324 19.36 -13.31 -24.35
C ILE A 324 19.45 -11.86 -24.82
N LEU A 325 19.51 -11.67 -26.13
CA LEU A 325 19.73 -10.39 -26.77
C LEU A 325 18.43 -9.87 -27.40
N ARG A 326 18.24 -8.57 -27.32
CA ARG A 326 17.15 -7.88 -28.02
C ARG A 326 17.49 -6.42 -28.23
N ARG A 327 16.95 -5.85 -29.32
CA ARG A 327 16.89 -4.41 -29.56
C ARG A 327 15.43 -3.94 -29.41
N ASN A 328 15.22 -2.91 -28.60
CA ASN A 328 13.93 -2.24 -28.48
C ASN A 328 13.95 -0.98 -29.34
N PRO A 329 13.24 -0.92 -30.49
CA PRO A 329 13.28 0.22 -31.40
C PRO A 329 12.69 1.50 -30.77
N ILE A 330 11.64 1.38 -29.94
CA ILE A 330 11.06 2.52 -29.25
C ILE A 330 12.09 3.14 -28.31
N ARG A 331 12.79 2.31 -27.54
CA ARG A 331 13.83 2.79 -26.62
C ARG A 331 15.04 3.35 -27.37
N ALA A 332 15.39 2.79 -28.51
CA ALA A 332 16.43 3.33 -29.39
C ALA A 332 16.08 4.75 -29.85
N GLN A 333 14.84 4.96 -30.28
CA GLN A 333 14.36 6.28 -30.70
C GLN A 333 14.36 7.29 -29.55
N GLU A 334 13.85 6.91 -28.37
CA GLU A 334 13.88 7.77 -27.17
C GLU A 334 15.31 8.22 -26.81
N ILE A 335 16.29 7.32 -26.89
CA ILE A 335 17.70 7.65 -26.62
C ILE A 335 18.24 8.61 -27.68
N ALA A 336 17.92 8.40 -28.96
CA ALA A 336 18.29 9.28 -30.06
C ALA A 336 17.71 10.69 -29.88
N ASP A 337 16.41 10.80 -29.51
CA ASP A 337 15.73 12.08 -29.27
C ASP A 337 16.34 12.82 -28.08
N VAL A 338 16.71 12.12 -27.01
CA VAL A 338 17.42 12.70 -25.86
C VAL A 338 18.79 13.22 -26.27
N ARG A 339 19.53 12.49 -27.14
CA ARG A 339 20.83 12.88 -27.64
C ARG A 339 20.71 14.17 -28.47
N GLU A 340 19.72 14.25 -29.34
CA GLU A 340 19.44 15.44 -30.17
C GLU A 340 19.02 16.65 -29.30
N SER A 341 18.17 16.43 -28.30
CA SER A 341 17.79 17.47 -27.33
C SER A 341 18.99 18.04 -26.57
N LYS A 342 19.97 17.20 -26.21
CA LYS A 342 21.22 17.65 -25.55
C LYS A 342 22.03 18.53 -26.46
N LEU A 343 22.22 18.14 -27.73
CA LEU A 343 22.93 18.92 -28.73
C LEU A 343 22.22 20.27 -28.96
N THR A 344 20.91 20.27 -29.12
CA THR A 344 20.12 21.49 -29.26
C THR A 344 20.28 22.43 -28.06
N LYS A 345 20.31 21.90 -26.83
CA LYS A 345 20.55 22.69 -25.61
C LYS A 345 21.96 23.30 -25.60
N LEU A 346 22.98 22.55 -26.05
CA LEU A 346 24.34 23.05 -26.17
C LEU A 346 24.42 24.18 -27.20
N ASN A 347 23.85 23.99 -28.40
CA ASN A 347 23.83 24.99 -29.45
C ASN A 347 23.10 26.28 -29.06
N LYS A 348 21.97 26.17 -28.31
CA LYS A 348 21.28 27.33 -27.72
C LYS A 348 22.17 28.08 -26.73
N LEU A 349 22.96 27.37 -25.89
CA LEU A 349 23.90 28.00 -24.98
C LEU A 349 25.03 28.71 -25.73
N VAL A 350 25.59 28.06 -26.76
CA VAL A 350 26.66 28.65 -27.63
C VAL A 350 26.14 29.92 -28.29
N ALA A 351 24.95 29.89 -28.89
CA ALA A 351 24.33 31.08 -29.49
C ALA A 351 24.16 32.23 -28.48
N LYS A 352 23.72 31.91 -27.22
CA LYS A 352 23.62 32.90 -26.15
C LYS A 352 24.99 33.50 -25.79
N GLN A 353 26.02 32.65 -25.69
CA GLN A 353 27.39 33.12 -25.36
C GLN A 353 27.96 33.98 -26.49
N ASN A 354 27.74 33.60 -27.75
CA ASN A 354 28.19 34.37 -28.90
C ASN A 354 27.51 35.75 -29.01
N LYS A 355 26.21 35.80 -28.74
CA LYS A 355 25.49 37.08 -28.63
C LYS A 355 26.11 37.96 -27.54
N TYR A 356 26.39 37.42 -26.34
CA TYR A 356 27.05 38.15 -25.28
C TYR A 356 28.43 38.66 -25.67
N LEU A 357 29.24 37.82 -26.33
CA LEU A 357 30.57 38.19 -26.83
C LEU A 357 30.52 39.33 -27.86
N ALA A 358 29.48 39.36 -28.71
CA ALA A 358 29.29 40.43 -29.70
C ALA A 358 28.91 41.76 -29.04
N GLU A 359 28.03 41.72 -28.01
CA GLU A 359 27.59 42.90 -27.28
C GLU A 359 28.66 43.43 -26.30
N HIS A 360 29.65 42.62 -25.89
CA HIS A 360 30.65 42.96 -24.92
C HIS A 360 32.09 42.76 -25.44
N PRO A 361 32.69 43.75 -26.12
CA PRO A 361 34.01 43.60 -26.78
C PRO A 361 35.16 43.22 -25.84
N ARG A 362 35.04 43.52 -24.51
CA ARG A 362 36.05 43.16 -23.50
C ARG A 362 35.91 41.75 -22.93
N ALA A 363 34.80 41.05 -23.22
CA ALA A 363 34.58 39.72 -22.69
C ALA A 363 35.54 38.70 -23.34
N GLN A 364 36.07 37.80 -22.52
CA GLN A 364 37.04 36.78 -22.98
C GLN A 364 36.31 35.58 -23.56
N VAL A 365 36.66 35.23 -24.80
CA VAL A 365 36.11 34.08 -25.54
C VAL A 365 36.36 32.76 -24.79
N GLU A 366 37.52 32.65 -24.16
CA GLU A 366 37.90 31.43 -23.41
C GLU A 366 36.99 31.15 -22.20
N VAL A 367 36.46 32.18 -21.56
CA VAL A 367 35.48 32.03 -20.47
C VAL A 367 34.16 31.45 -21.01
N ALA A 368 33.69 31.96 -22.15
CA ALA A 368 32.49 31.44 -22.82
C ALA A 368 32.68 29.98 -23.29
N ARG A 369 33.87 29.67 -23.87
CA ARG A 369 34.22 28.30 -24.26
C ARG A 369 34.20 27.35 -23.07
N LYS A 370 34.87 27.70 -21.96
CA LYS A 370 34.88 26.88 -20.74
C LYS A 370 33.47 26.63 -20.19
N HIS A 371 32.59 27.65 -20.23
CA HIS A 371 31.22 27.50 -19.82
C HIS A 371 30.44 26.51 -20.69
N CYS A 372 30.59 26.62 -22.02
CA CYS A 372 29.97 25.69 -22.96
C CYS A 372 30.54 24.26 -22.86
N LEU A 373 31.87 24.13 -22.69
CA LEU A 373 32.53 22.85 -22.47
C LEU A 373 32.05 22.18 -21.16
N GLY A 374 31.97 22.91 -20.04
CA GLY A 374 31.45 22.39 -18.80
C GLY A 374 30.01 21.90 -18.92
N LYS A 375 29.18 22.56 -19.75
CA LYS A 375 27.83 22.11 -20.07
C LYS A 375 27.82 20.84 -20.91
N SER A 376 28.68 20.74 -21.94
CA SER A 376 28.84 19.55 -22.76
C SER A 376 29.25 18.33 -21.93
N GLN A 377 30.24 18.49 -21.05
CA GLN A 377 30.70 17.46 -20.11
C GLN A 377 29.58 17.03 -19.13
N ALA A 378 28.86 17.99 -18.54
CA ALA A 378 27.74 17.68 -17.65
C ALA A 378 26.62 16.90 -18.34
N MET A 379 26.44 17.09 -19.67
CA MET A 379 25.50 16.35 -20.50
C MET A 379 26.09 15.05 -21.06
N LYS A 380 27.39 14.80 -20.85
CA LYS A 380 28.12 13.62 -21.34
C LYS A 380 28.06 13.50 -22.89
N ILE A 381 28.24 14.59 -23.62
CA ILE A 381 28.27 14.62 -25.07
C ILE A 381 29.59 15.17 -25.61
N ASP A 382 30.53 15.52 -24.75
CA ASP A 382 31.84 16.10 -25.06
C ASP A 382 32.74 15.17 -25.87
N GLN A 383 32.47 13.87 -25.87
CA GLN A 383 33.26 12.89 -26.66
C GLN A 383 33.03 13.02 -28.17
N TRP A 384 31.81 13.43 -28.59
CA TRP A 384 31.44 13.56 -30.00
C TRP A 384 30.97 14.98 -30.39
N ALA A 385 30.70 15.87 -29.42
CA ALA A 385 30.35 17.28 -29.61
C ALA A 385 31.42 18.17 -28.97
N THR A 386 32.45 18.47 -29.73
CA THR A 386 33.63 19.24 -29.27
C THR A 386 33.35 20.74 -29.33
N VAL A 387 33.63 21.46 -28.25
CA VAL A 387 33.48 22.91 -28.18
C VAL A 387 34.82 23.57 -28.53
N LYS A 388 34.85 24.30 -29.65
CA LYS A 388 36.02 25.04 -30.16
C LYS A 388 35.78 26.55 -30.19
N THR A 389 36.82 27.29 -30.49
CA THR A 389 36.76 28.75 -30.76
C THR A 389 37.19 29.03 -32.18
N GLU A 390 36.45 29.88 -32.88
CA GLU A 390 36.80 30.41 -34.19
C GLU A 390 36.78 31.94 -34.08
N GLY A 391 37.98 32.51 -34.09
CA GLY A 391 38.13 33.94 -33.88
C GLY A 391 37.53 34.36 -32.51
N ARG A 392 36.51 35.21 -32.56
CA ARG A 392 35.83 35.71 -31.38
C ARG A 392 34.50 34.98 -31.08
N ALA A 393 34.25 33.83 -31.65
CA ALA A 393 33.07 33.04 -31.47
C ALA A 393 33.38 31.64 -30.88
N VAL A 394 32.43 31.07 -30.21
CA VAL A 394 32.43 29.65 -29.77
C VAL A 394 31.62 28.85 -30.80
N CYS A 395 32.11 27.69 -31.21
CA CYS A 395 31.40 26.77 -32.10
C CYS A 395 31.38 25.35 -31.53
N VAL A 396 30.43 24.55 -32.01
CA VAL A 396 30.34 23.13 -31.72
C VAL A 396 30.61 22.34 -32.95
N GLU A 397 31.62 21.50 -32.89
CA GLU A 397 31.95 20.55 -33.95
C GLU A 397 31.47 19.17 -33.57
N VAL A 398 30.60 18.59 -34.37
CA VAL A 398 30.06 17.23 -34.17
C VAL A 398 30.91 16.24 -34.96
N ASN A 399 31.45 15.24 -34.30
CA ASN A 399 32.11 14.10 -34.93
C ASN A 399 31.07 13.01 -35.19
N PRO A 400 30.69 12.76 -36.48
CA PRO A 400 29.65 11.81 -36.83
C PRO A 400 30.02 10.38 -36.44
N ASP A 401 31.27 9.95 -36.68
CA ASP A 401 31.71 8.57 -36.42
C ASP A 401 31.60 8.23 -34.93
N LYS A 402 32.06 9.13 -34.05
CA LYS A 402 31.94 8.94 -32.60
C LYS A 402 30.51 8.99 -32.12
N ARG A 403 29.65 9.80 -32.75
CA ARG A 403 28.23 9.86 -32.47
C ARG A 403 27.53 8.55 -32.84
N ASP A 404 27.86 7.99 -33.99
CA ASP A 404 27.31 6.73 -34.49
C ASP A 404 27.81 5.54 -33.67
N ASP A 405 29.08 5.54 -33.24
CA ASP A 405 29.61 4.55 -32.30
C ASP A 405 28.86 4.56 -30.97
N GLU A 406 28.57 5.75 -30.39
CA GLU A 406 27.74 5.85 -29.16
C GLU A 406 26.33 5.36 -29.42
N ALA A 407 25.76 5.61 -30.62
CA ALA A 407 24.41 5.23 -30.99
C ALA A 407 24.25 3.73 -31.30
N ARG A 408 25.33 3.03 -31.64
CA ARG A 408 25.33 1.63 -32.08
C ARG A 408 24.56 0.69 -31.20
N LEU A 409 24.64 0.85 -29.85
CA LEU A 409 23.95 0.04 -28.85
C LEU A 409 22.66 0.68 -28.33
N ASP A 410 22.07 1.65 -29.02
CA ASP A 410 20.80 2.24 -28.62
C ASP A 410 19.67 1.23 -28.74
N GLY A 411 18.92 1.11 -27.66
CA GLY A 411 17.84 0.13 -27.51
C GLY A 411 18.32 -1.31 -27.33
N CYS A 412 19.61 -1.60 -27.46
CA CYS A 412 20.17 -2.93 -27.24
C CYS A 412 20.29 -3.24 -25.76
N TYR A 413 19.88 -4.45 -25.37
CA TYR A 413 20.12 -5.00 -24.04
C TYR A 413 20.36 -6.49 -24.11
N VAL A 414 21.08 -6.99 -23.12
CA VAL A 414 21.42 -8.41 -22.99
C VAL A 414 21.13 -8.85 -21.58
N ILE A 415 20.32 -9.89 -21.46
CA ILE A 415 20.05 -10.59 -20.20
C ILE A 415 20.95 -11.81 -20.14
N LYS A 416 21.54 -12.09 -18.98
CA LYS A 416 22.33 -13.29 -18.74
C LYS A 416 21.73 -14.14 -17.63
N THR A 417 21.85 -15.46 -17.73
CA THR A 417 21.39 -16.43 -16.77
C THR A 417 22.22 -17.71 -16.82
N ASP A 418 22.26 -18.44 -15.73
CA ASP A 418 22.82 -19.80 -15.63
C ASP A 418 21.75 -20.91 -15.73
N LEU A 419 20.46 -20.54 -15.79
CA LEU A 419 19.37 -21.50 -15.99
C LEU A 419 19.54 -22.28 -17.30
N SER A 420 19.33 -23.61 -17.23
CA SER A 420 19.32 -24.45 -18.44
C SER A 420 18.14 -24.13 -19.36
N ALA A 421 18.22 -24.52 -20.62
CA ALA A 421 17.11 -24.35 -21.58
C ALA A 421 15.88 -25.20 -21.18
N ASP A 422 16.10 -26.34 -20.52
CA ASP A 422 15.03 -27.21 -20.03
C ASP A 422 14.32 -26.60 -18.83
N SER A 423 15.03 -25.83 -17.98
CA SER A 423 14.45 -25.16 -16.80
C SER A 423 13.63 -23.93 -17.15
N ALA A 424 14.07 -23.15 -18.14
CA ALA A 424 13.38 -21.94 -18.57
C ALA A 424 13.66 -21.58 -20.04
N SER A 425 12.59 -21.36 -20.80
CA SER A 425 12.70 -20.90 -22.19
C SER A 425 13.28 -19.47 -22.28
N THR A 426 13.85 -19.12 -23.41
CA THR A 426 14.31 -17.74 -23.75
C THR A 426 13.24 -16.70 -23.47
N GLN A 427 12.00 -16.99 -23.87
CA GLN A 427 10.85 -16.11 -23.65
C GLN A 427 10.52 -15.96 -22.17
N THR A 428 10.60 -17.05 -21.40
CA THR A 428 10.39 -17.04 -19.95
C THR A 428 11.42 -16.15 -19.26
N ILE A 429 12.71 -16.31 -19.55
CA ILE A 429 13.80 -15.50 -18.95
C ILE A 429 13.58 -14.03 -19.25
N HIS A 430 13.29 -13.69 -20.52
CA HIS A 430 13.01 -12.32 -20.93
C HIS A 430 11.80 -11.74 -20.21
N SER A 431 10.71 -12.50 -20.08
CA SER A 431 9.50 -12.09 -19.36
C SER A 431 9.79 -11.86 -17.88
N ARG A 432 10.49 -12.78 -17.22
CA ARG A 432 10.87 -12.65 -15.79
C ARG A 432 11.74 -11.42 -15.53
N TYR A 433 12.66 -11.10 -16.44
CA TYR A 433 13.45 -9.86 -16.31
C TYR A 433 12.55 -8.61 -16.42
N LYS A 434 11.55 -8.61 -17.28
CA LYS A 434 10.59 -7.50 -17.38
C LYS A 434 9.71 -7.34 -16.15
N ASP A 435 9.43 -8.41 -15.44
CA ASP A 435 8.62 -8.38 -14.23
C ASP A 435 9.29 -7.56 -13.10
N LEU A 436 10.58 -7.18 -13.22
CA LEU A 436 11.20 -6.20 -12.31
C LEU A 436 10.44 -4.87 -12.25
N ALA A 437 9.68 -4.53 -13.28
CA ALA A 437 8.77 -3.38 -13.26
C ALA A 437 7.73 -3.47 -12.12
N GLU A 438 7.37 -4.67 -11.68
CA GLU A 438 6.43 -4.88 -10.57
C GLU A 438 7.06 -4.48 -9.23
N VAL A 439 8.36 -4.77 -9.01
CA VAL A 439 9.08 -4.31 -7.80
C VAL A 439 9.25 -2.80 -7.82
N GLU A 440 9.57 -2.21 -8.98
CA GLU A 440 9.64 -0.76 -9.13
C GLU A 440 8.28 -0.11 -8.85
N PHE A 441 7.18 -0.72 -9.30
CA PHE A 441 5.83 -0.28 -9.01
C PHE A 441 5.52 -0.38 -7.51
N ALA A 442 5.92 -1.49 -6.86
CA ALA A 442 5.77 -1.66 -5.42
C ALA A 442 6.48 -0.52 -4.66
N PHE A 443 7.74 -0.23 -5.00
CA PHE A 443 8.47 0.89 -4.40
C PHE A 443 7.83 2.24 -4.68
N ARG A 444 7.29 2.46 -5.87
CA ARG A 444 6.57 3.69 -6.20
C ARG A 444 5.37 3.87 -5.29
N THR A 445 4.54 2.84 -5.14
CA THR A 445 3.36 2.86 -4.26
C THR A 445 3.73 3.07 -2.79
N MET A 446 4.78 2.38 -2.31
CA MET A 446 5.25 2.53 -0.94
C MET A 446 5.82 3.92 -0.64
N LYS A 447 6.42 4.59 -1.62
CA LYS A 447 7.08 5.89 -1.47
C LYS A 447 6.18 7.10 -1.70
N THR A 448 5.12 6.94 -2.50
CA THR A 448 4.27 8.05 -2.94
C THR A 448 3.00 8.18 -2.11
N THR A 449 2.04 8.92 -2.63
CA THR A 449 0.83 9.43 -1.98
C THR A 449 0.05 8.43 -1.14
N LEU A 450 -0.03 7.16 -1.54
CA LEU A 450 -0.87 6.21 -0.80
C LEU A 450 -0.26 5.77 0.54
N LEU A 451 1.06 5.49 0.60
CA LEU A 451 1.69 4.96 1.82
C LEU A 451 2.80 5.86 2.40
N GLU A 452 3.27 6.79 1.65
CA GLU A 452 4.21 7.88 1.98
C GLU A 452 5.37 7.49 2.92
N MET A 453 6.15 6.49 2.51
CA MET A 453 7.34 6.08 3.26
C MET A 453 8.39 7.19 3.41
N ARG A 454 8.42 8.18 2.49
CA ARG A 454 9.41 9.25 2.43
C ARG A 454 9.23 10.27 3.54
N GLY A 455 10.36 10.87 3.91
CA GLY A 455 10.40 11.81 5.00
C GLY A 455 10.40 11.10 6.35
N ILE A 456 11.27 10.07 6.49
CA ILE A 456 11.34 9.26 7.72
C ILE A 456 11.84 10.12 8.88
N PHE A 457 11.04 10.19 9.95
CA PHE A 457 11.34 10.92 11.19
C PHE A 457 11.80 10.01 12.33
N VAL A 458 11.76 8.71 12.15
CA VAL A 458 12.13 7.71 13.16
C VAL A 458 13.64 7.74 13.37
N ARG A 459 14.11 7.61 14.62
CA ARG A 459 15.53 7.75 14.97
C ARG A 459 16.21 6.41 15.22
N LYS A 460 15.58 5.49 15.97
CA LYS A 460 16.15 4.19 16.33
C LYS A 460 16.15 3.22 15.15
N ALA A 461 17.22 2.46 14.99
CA ALA A 461 17.38 1.46 13.93
C ALA A 461 16.21 0.45 13.89
N ASN A 462 15.86 -0.14 15.04
CA ASN A 462 14.77 -1.10 15.15
C ASN A 462 13.43 -0.50 14.70
N ARG A 463 13.13 0.71 15.14
CA ARG A 463 11.89 1.41 14.76
C ARG A 463 11.88 1.84 13.30
N THR A 464 13.04 2.12 12.72
CA THR A 464 13.18 2.41 11.29
C THR A 464 12.87 1.16 10.46
N ARG A 465 13.40 -0.01 10.85
CA ARG A 465 13.07 -1.30 10.23
C ARG A 465 11.59 -1.63 10.37
N ALA A 466 11.03 -1.50 11.58
CA ALA A 466 9.61 -1.71 11.81
C ALA A 466 8.72 -0.76 10.99
N HIS A 467 9.13 0.51 10.81
CA HIS A 467 8.39 1.45 9.97
C HIS A 467 8.30 0.98 8.52
N VAL A 468 9.42 0.55 7.93
CA VAL A 468 9.42 0.01 6.56
C VAL A 468 8.61 -1.28 6.47
N PHE A 469 8.67 -2.14 7.49
CA PHE A 469 7.90 -3.37 7.54
C PHE A 469 6.38 -3.11 7.65
N ILE A 470 5.95 -2.12 8.44
CA ILE A 470 4.55 -1.67 8.48
C ILE A 470 4.08 -1.24 7.09
N ILE A 471 4.93 -0.50 6.35
CA ILE A 471 4.59 -0.04 4.99
C ILE A 471 4.52 -1.22 4.01
N MET A 472 5.37 -2.22 4.15
CA MET A 472 5.28 -3.45 3.35
C MET A 472 3.95 -4.18 3.61
N LEU A 473 3.54 -4.33 4.88
CA LEU A 473 2.24 -4.94 5.21
C LEU A 473 1.06 -4.10 4.71
N ALA A 474 1.15 -2.78 4.79
CA ALA A 474 0.17 -1.86 4.23
C ALA A 474 0.10 -1.97 2.69
N TYR A 475 1.25 -2.15 2.03
CA TYR A 475 1.31 -2.39 0.60
C TYR A 475 0.59 -3.69 0.19
N MET A 476 0.69 -4.76 0.98
CA MET A 476 -0.08 -6.00 0.73
C MET A 476 -1.59 -5.73 0.67
N LEU A 477 -2.11 -4.93 1.59
CA LEU A 477 -3.53 -4.53 1.60
C LEU A 477 -3.88 -3.67 0.37
N ALA A 478 -3.08 -2.65 0.09
CA ALA A 478 -3.27 -1.76 -1.07
C ALA A 478 -3.17 -2.51 -2.41
N TYR A 479 -2.22 -3.42 -2.53
CA TYR A 479 -2.06 -4.30 -3.71
C TYR A 479 -3.32 -5.15 -3.94
N ARG A 480 -3.85 -5.77 -2.87
CA ARG A 480 -5.05 -6.59 -2.98
C ARG A 480 -6.28 -5.77 -3.35
N LEU A 481 -6.46 -4.60 -2.73
CA LEU A 481 -7.56 -3.68 -3.07
C LEU A 481 -7.47 -3.21 -4.52
N ARG A 482 -6.29 -2.85 -5.02
CA ARG A 482 -6.08 -2.48 -6.42
C ARG A 482 -6.54 -3.58 -7.39
N ARG A 483 -6.28 -4.85 -7.04
CA ARG A 483 -6.72 -5.99 -7.86
C ARG A 483 -8.22 -6.26 -7.75
N LEU A 484 -8.82 -6.04 -6.59
CA LEU A 484 -10.26 -6.23 -6.38
C LEU A 484 -11.09 -5.11 -7.02
N TRP A 485 -10.55 -3.90 -7.08
CA TRP A 485 -11.23 -2.72 -7.63
C TRP A 485 -10.72 -2.31 -9.02
N TYR A 486 -10.06 -3.23 -9.76
CA TYR A 486 -9.39 -2.91 -11.02
C TYR A 486 -10.33 -2.36 -12.10
N ASP A 487 -11.61 -2.74 -12.06
CA ASP A 487 -12.67 -2.35 -12.98
C ASP A 487 -13.58 -1.23 -12.42
N VAL A 488 -13.24 -0.70 -11.25
CA VAL A 488 -13.92 0.47 -10.69
C VAL A 488 -13.08 1.71 -11.03
N GLU A 489 -13.72 2.73 -11.58
CA GLU A 489 -13.06 3.94 -12.10
C GLU A 489 -12.61 4.88 -10.96
N LEU A 490 -11.75 4.36 -10.04
CA LEU A 490 -11.19 5.13 -8.93
C LEU A 490 -9.86 4.53 -8.44
N THR A 491 -9.09 5.35 -7.77
CA THR A 491 -7.87 4.92 -7.09
C THR A 491 -8.18 4.22 -5.77
N VAL A 492 -7.23 3.41 -5.26
CA VAL A 492 -7.35 2.79 -3.93
C VAL A 492 -7.58 3.84 -2.84
N GLU A 493 -6.92 5.00 -2.96
CA GLU A 493 -7.04 6.10 -2.01
C GLU A 493 -8.47 6.68 -1.98
N GLU A 494 -9.09 6.88 -3.13
CA GLU A 494 -10.47 7.33 -3.25
C GLU A 494 -11.45 6.31 -2.68
N GLY A 495 -11.26 5.02 -3.00
CA GLY A 495 -12.07 3.94 -2.45
C GLY A 495 -11.97 3.84 -0.93
N ILE A 496 -10.79 4.00 -0.36
CA ILE A 496 -10.59 4.02 1.10
C ILE A 496 -11.28 5.24 1.73
N ARG A 497 -11.23 6.43 1.09
CA ARG A 497 -11.95 7.62 1.57
C ARG A 497 -13.47 7.40 1.57
N GLU A 498 -14.01 6.79 0.51
CA GLU A 498 -15.43 6.45 0.45
C GLU A 498 -15.82 5.50 1.58
N LEU A 499 -15.08 4.42 1.77
CA LEU A 499 -15.31 3.49 2.88
C LEU A 499 -15.15 4.17 4.26
N ALA A 500 -14.22 5.10 4.41
CA ALA A 500 -14.02 5.85 5.65
C ALA A 500 -15.18 6.81 5.95
N SER A 501 -16.00 7.17 4.96
CA SER A 501 -17.21 7.98 5.15
C SER A 501 -18.35 7.19 5.84
N ILE A 502 -18.30 5.87 5.84
CA ILE A 502 -19.29 5.01 6.48
C ILE A 502 -19.06 5.02 7.99
N CYS A 503 -19.91 5.76 8.70
CA CYS A 503 -19.85 5.91 10.15
C CYS A 503 -21.00 5.15 10.81
N SER A 504 -20.79 4.68 12.05
CA SER A 504 -21.89 4.24 12.88
C SER A 504 -22.81 5.42 13.24
N ILE A 505 -24.04 5.12 13.54
CA ILE A 505 -25.03 6.10 14.02
C ILE A 505 -25.55 5.61 15.37
N GLU A 506 -25.52 6.48 16.37
CA GLU A 506 -26.20 6.27 17.64
C GLU A 506 -27.61 6.84 17.51
N VAL A 507 -28.60 5.99 17.68
CA VAL A 507 -30.02 6.35 17.69
C VAL A 507 -30.44 6.47 19.15
N ILE A 508 -30.90 7.66 19.54
CA ILE A 508 -31.20 8.00 20.94
C ILE A 508 -32.67 8.39 21.04
N SER A 509 -33.41 7.83 22.00
CA SER A 509 -34.77 8.28 22.33
C SER A 509 -34.77 9.71 22.87
N ALA A 510 -35.88 10.43 22.70
CA ALA A 510 -35.98 11.84 23.12
C ALA A 510 -35.74 12.02 24.64
N ASP A 511 -36.11 11.03 25.46
CA ASP A 511 -35.88 10.97 26.89
C ASP A 511 -34.45 10.55 27.27
N GLY A 512 -33.61 10.14 26.29
CA GLY A 512 -32.23 9.70 26.49
C GLY A 512 -32.10 8.35 27.20
N GLN A 513 -33.18 7.63 27.46
CA GLN A 513 -33.15 6.37 28.21
C GLN A 513 -32.79 5.15 27.34
N LEU A 514 -33.04 5.24 26.03
CA LEU A 514 -32.72 4.20 25.07
C LEU A 514 -31.74 4.74 24.07
N SER A 515 -30.63 4.05 23.91
CA SER A 515 -29.73 4.27 22.79
C SER A 515 -29.28 2.94 22.18
N TYR A 516 -29.14 2.88 20.88
CA TYR A 516 -28.52 1.76 20.19
C TYR A 516 -27.67 2.27 19.04
N GLN A 517 -26.61 1.54 18.75
CA GLN A 517 -25.75 1.85 17.60
C GLN A 517 -26.12 0.96 16.43
N THR A 518 -26.13 1.56 15.25
CA THR A 518 -26.32 0.87 13.97
C THR A 518 -25.34 1.42 12.94
N ILE A 519 -25.06 0.63 11.93
CA ILE A 519 -24.31 1.07 10.77
C ILE A 519 -25.31 1.29 9.65
N PRO A 520 -25.43 2.51 9.10
CA PRO A 520 -26.38 2.79 8.03
C PRO A 520 -25.96 2.06 6.74
N GLU A 521 -26.93 1.82 5.89
CA GLU A 521 -26.68 1.30 4.57
C GLU A 521 -25.74 2.23 3.78
N PRO A 522 -24.65 1.72 3.20
CA PRO A 522 -23.72 2.53 2.44
C PRO A 522 -24.36 3.16 1.20
N ARG A 523 -23.78 4.26 0.73
CA ARG A 523 -24.09 4.81 -0.58
C ARG A 523 -23.75 3.83 -1.68
N GLU A 524 -24.25 4.04 -2.91
CA GLU A 524 -24.08 3.13 -4.05
C GLU A 524 -22.61 2.77 -4.30
N LEU A 525 -21.72 3.75 -4.34
CA LEU A 525 -20.28 3.51 -4.51
C LEU A 525 -19.69 2.65 -3.37
N GLY A 526 -20.09 2.92 -2.13
CA GLY A 526 -19.68 2.12 -0.97
C GLY A 526 -20.14 0.66 -1.07
N LYS A 527 -21.36 0.41 -1.59
CA LYS A 527 -21.88 -0.94 -1.86
C LYS A 527 -21.05 -1.66 -2.91
N ILE A 528 -20.77 -1.00 -4.04
CA ILE A 528 -19.93 -1.55 -5.11
C ILE A 528 -18.55 -1.96 -4.56
N LEU A 529 -17.92 -1.10 -3.77
CA LEU A 529 -16.60 -1.38 -3.19
C LEU A 529 -16.64 -2.58 -2.23
N LEU A 530 -17.69 -2.71 -1.41
CA LEU A 530 -17.89 -3.85 -0.52
C LEU A 530 -18.12 -5.13 -1.30
N ASP A 531 -19.00 -5.12 -2.30
CA ASP A 531 -19.32 -6.28 -3.14
C ASP A 531 -18.06 -6.80 -3.86
N LYS A 532 -17.22 -5.90 -4.40
CA LYS A 532 -15.94 -6.27 -5.03
C LYS A 532 -14.95 -6.91 -4.05
N THR A 533 -15.03 -6.59 -2.77
CA THR A 533 -14.20 -7.26 -1.75
C THR A 533 -14.81 -8.56 -1.23
N GLY A 534 -16.07 -8.85 -1.57
CA GLY A 534 -16.85 -9.96 -1.02
C GLY A 534 -17.13 -9.80 0.47
N MET A 535 -17.22 -8.57 0.97
CA MET A 535 -17.40 -8.27 2.39
C MET A 535 -18.71 -7.54 2.63
N SER A 536 -19.37 -7.87 3.75
CA SER A 536 -20.53 -7.13 4.27
C SER A 536 -20.16 -6.40 5.55
N LEU A 537 -20.81 -5.27 5.77
CA LEU A 537 -20.73 -4.58 7.06
C LEU A 537 -21.62 -5.30 8.08
N PRO A 538 -21.26 -5.31 9.36
CA PRO A 538 -22.14 -5.80 10.42
C PRO A 538 -23.25 -4.78 10.70
N ASP A 539 -24.39 -5.23 11.22
CA ASP A 539 -25.49 -4.34 11.61
C ASP A 539 -25.10 -3.35 12.70
N ALA A 540 -24.22 -3.78 13.61
CA ALA A 540 -23.69 -2.98 14.69
C ALA A 540 -22.30 -3.47 15.12
N ILE A 541 -21.51 -2.59 15.73
CA ILE A 541 -20.23 -2.92 16.38
C ILE A 541 -20.39 -2.75 17.90
N PRO A 542 -19.84 -3.67 18.72
CA PRO A 542 -19.80 -3.48 20.16
C PRO A 542 -19.06 -2.19 20.50
N CYS A 543 -19.75 -1.24 21.15
CA CYS A 543 -19.16 0.02 21.56
C CYS A 543 -18.44 -0.17 22.90
N ARG A 544 -17.12 -0.14 22.88
CA ARG A 544 -16.28 -0.30 24.09
C ARG A 544 -16.07 1.02 24.84
N ASN A 545 -16.43 2.15 24.24
CA ASN A 545 -16.22 3.50 24.79
C ASN A 545 -14.77 3.75 25.25
N VAL A 546 -13.80 3.24 24.50
CA VAL A 546 -12.38 3.38 24.83
C VAL A 546 -11.92 4.80 24.49
N ASN A 547 -11.42 5.53 25.49
CA ASN A 547 -10.82 6.83 25.26
C ASN A 547 -9.32 6.68 24.92
N VAL A 548 -8.94 7.08 23.71
CA VAL A 548 -7.54 7.10 23.26
C VAL A 548 -7.03 8.52 23.38
N ASP A 549 -6.00 8.74 24.19
CA ASP A 549 -5.42 10.06 24.43
C ASP A 549 -3.98 10.17 23.97
N THR A 550 -3.59 11.38 23.58
CA THR A 550 -2.19 11.70 23.28
C THR A 550 -1.57 12.49 24.43
N ARG A 551 -0.37 12.13 24.82
CA ARG A 551 0.44 12.89 25.80
C ARG A 551 1.15 14.08 25.15
N LYS A 552 1.23 14.12 23.82
CA LYS A 552 1.92 15.19 23.09
C LYS A 552 0.99 16.34 22.79
N LYS A 553 1.43 17.54 23.16
CA LYS A 553 0.73 18.78 22.81
C LYS A 553 0.86 19.10 21.32
N LEU A 554 -0.16 19.72 20.75
CA LEU A 554 -0.12 20.24 19.37
C LEU A 554 0.94 21.33 19.24
N ILE A 555 1.58 21.42 18.07
CA ILE A 555 2.61 22.43 17.79
C ILE A 555 2.07 23.86 18.00
N SER A 556 0.79 24.10 17.63
CA SER A 556 0.10 25.37 17.87
C SER A 556 -0.01 25.73 19.36
N GLU A 557 -0.30 24.77 20.21
CA GLU A 557 -0.38 24.95 21.66
C GLU A 557 0.98 25.22 22.28
N ARG A 558 2.02 24.49 21.82
CA ARG A 558 3.40 24.74 22.22
C ARG A 558 3.91 26.13 21.84
N LYS A 559 3.51 26.64 20.66
CA LYS A 559 3.82 28.02 20.25
C LYS A 559 3.09 29.03 21.14
N LYS A 560 1.80 28.80 21.45
CA LYS A 560 1.02 29.65 22.36
C LYS A 560 1.65 29.71 23.75
N GLU A 561 2.02 28.57 24.33
CA GLU A 561 2.68 28.50 25.63
C GLU A 561 4.05 29.20 25.65
N LYS A 562 4.87 29.04 24.58
CA LYS A 562 6.14 29.75 24.47
C LYS A 562 5.95 31.27 24.36
N ILE A 563 4.94 31.71 23.63
CA ILE A 563 4.60 33.14 23.50
C ILE A 563 4.07 33.66 24.84
N GLN A 564 3.22 32.91 25.55
CA GLN A 564 2.74 33.27 26.88
C GLN A 564 3.90 33.36 27.91
N ALA A 565 4.79 32.36 27.90
CA ALA A 565 5.96 32.34 28.78
C ALA A 565 6.99 33.46 28.47
N LEU A 566 7.08 33.88 27.23
CA LEU A 566 7.89 35.04 26.82
C LEU A 566 7.24 36.38 27.24
N ASN A 567 5.91 36.45 27.17
CA ASN A 567 5.17 37.65 27.57
C ASN A 567 5.04 37.81 29.09
N SER A 568 5.07 36.69 29.85
CA SER A 568 5.09 36.74 31.32
C SER A 568 6.47 37.05 31.93
N LYS A 569 7.53 37.06 31.11
CA LYS A 569 8.90 37.45 31.50
C LYS A 569 9.24 38.89 31.09
N LYS A 570 8.35 39.59 30.41
CA LYS A 570 8.38 41.02 30.19
C LYS A 570 7.47 41.74 31.19
#